data_85479b91ca5e057c5a15ee73215d69d1
#
_entry.id   85479b91ca5e057c5a15ee73215d69d1
#
_cell.length_a   1.000
_cell.length_b   1.000
_cell.length_c   1.000
_cell.angle_alpha   90.00
_cell.angle_beta   90.00
_cell.angle_gamma   90.00
#
_symmetry.space_group_name_H-M   'P 1'
#
loop_
_entity.id
_entity.type
_entity.pdbx_description
1 polymer ?
#
loop_
_entity_poly.entity_id
_entity_poly.type
_entity_poly.pdbx_seq_one_letter_code
_entity_poly.pdbx_strand_id
1 'polypeptide(L)'
;MSEYKFIDHTYDVVVVGAGGAGLRATFGLAEAGLSTACLTKVFPTRSHTVAAQGGISAALGNMGADDWRWHMYDTVKGSDWLGDQDAIEFMCKEAPAAVIELEHYGVPFSRTEDGRIYQRPFGGMTTHFGKGIAQRTCAAADRTGHAMLHTLYQQSLKHEAAFFIEYFALDLIMENGECRGVVALDMSDGTLHRFRAHMVIMATGGYGRAWFSCTSAHTCTGDGGGMALRAGLPLQDMEFVQFHPTGIYGAGCLITEGSRGEGGYLTNAAGERFMERYAPNAKDLASRDVVSRAMTVEIREGRGVGALKDHIDLHLEHLGPAVIKERLPGIAETARIFAGVDVNKEPIPVLPTVHYNMGGIPCNVHGEAITRLNGTETVVNGLMAVGEAACVSVHGANRLGSNSLLDLVVFGREAARHCARVVKPDTGHRAFQADAGDSALARLDRFRHAKGSKPTADVRLSMQRVMQSDAAVFRTGESLNDGKRRLAEVFNSFADVRVTDRSLIWNTDLIETLELDNLLGQAVATMHSAENRRESRGAQAREDFPDRDDQNWMKHTLCWVSPAGETRFDYRPVHLNTLTDDVQSIPPKARTY
;
A
#
# COMPACT_ATOMS: atom_id res chain seq x y z
N MET A 1 -37.88 2.15 9.80
CA MET A 1 -36.93 1.21 9.14
C MET A 1 -37.39 0.81 7.72
N SER A 2 -37.79 1.68 6.84
CA SER A 2 -38.27 1.26 5.50
C SER A 2 -37.95 2.25 4.37
N GLU A 3 -37.00 3.14 4.55
CA GLU A 3 -36.65 4.11 3.50
C GLU A 3 -35.61 3.54 2.50
N TYR A 4 -34.89 2.50 2.90
CA TYR A 4 -33.83 1.89 2.09
C TYR A 4 -34.25 0.50 1.61
N LYS A 5 -34.05 0.24 0.32
CA LYS A 5 -34.21 -1.10 -0.28
C LYS A 5 -32.89 -1.56 -0.85
N PHE A 6 -32.56 -2.82 -0.64
CA PHE A 6 -31.39 -3.44 -1.26
C PHE A 6 -31.74 -4.00 -2.64
N ILE A 7 -30.81 -3.80 -3.58
CA ILE A 7 -30.76 -4.50 -4.86
C ILE A 7 -29.76 -5.64 -4.71
N ASP A 8 -30.21 -6.87 -4.86
CA ASP A 8 -29.37 -8.06 -4.68
C ASP A 8 -28.71 -8.50 -5.99
N HIS A 9 -27.40 -8.75 -5.93
CA HIS A 9 -26.58 -9.33 -6.99
C HIS A 9 -25.95 -10.64 -6.51
N THR A 10 -25.65 -11.52 -7.46
CA THR A 10 -25.00 -12.81 -7.18
C THR A 10 -23.90 -13.05 -8.20
N TYR A 11 -22.68 -13.29 -7.73
CA TYR A 11 -21.49 -13.58 -8.51
C TYR A 11 -20.70 -14.68 -7.83
N ASP A 12 -19.87 -15.41 -8.57
CA ASP A 12 -18.94 -16.38 -7.97
C ASP A 12 -17.92 -15.65 -7.09
N VAL A 13 -17.35 -14.54 -7.60
CA VAL A 13 -16.37 -13.72 -6.89
C VAL A 13 -16.68 -12.24 -7.00
N VAL A 14 -16.54 -11.52 -5.90
CA VAL A 14 -16.62 -10.06 -5.85
C VAL A 14 -15.26 -9.48 -5.49
N VAL A 15 -14.74 -8.59 -6.32
CA VAL A 15 -13.50 -7.85 -6.09
C VAL A 15 -13.84 -6.43 -5.67
N VAL A 16 -13.31 -5.97 -4.54
CA VAL A 16 -13.52 -4.62 -4.01
C VAL A 16 -12.26 -3.78 -4.23
N GLY A 17 -12.31 -2.88 -5.20
CA GLY A 17 -11.21 -2.03 -5.63
C GLY A 17 -10.66 -2.42 -7.01
N ALA A 18 -10.61 -1.45 -7.94
CA ALA A 18 -10.11 -1.62 -9.30
C ALA A 18 -8.72 -0.99 -9.50
N GLY A 19 -7.85 -1.10 -8.50
CA GLY A 19 -6.42 -0.81 -8.64
C GLY A 19 -5.67 -1.96 -9.35
N GLY A 20 -4.35 -1.88 -9.43
CA GLY A 20 -3.53 -2.89 -10.11
C GLY A 20 -3.77 -4.31 -9.63
N ALA A 21 -3.87 -4.51 -8.29
CA ALA A 21 -4.13 -5.83 -7.72
C ALA A 21 -5.56 -6.32 -8.04
N GLY A 22 -6.56 -5.45 -7.83
CA GLY A 22 -7.96 -5.80 -8.10
C GLY A 22 -8.23 -6.08 -9.57
N LEU A 23 -7.69 -5.28 -10.51
CA LEU A 23 -7.81 -5.54 -11.95
C LEU A 23 -7.09 -6.83 -12.36
N ARG A 24 -5.90 -7.11 -11.79
CA ARG A 24 -5.20 -8.37 -12.10
C ARG A 24 -6.00 -9.59 -11.61
N ALA A 25 -6.63 -9.50 -10.42
CA ALA A 25 -7.53 -10.53 -9.94
C ALA A 25 -8.79 -10.64 -10.81
N THR A 26 -9.49 -9.52 -11.05
CA THR A 26 -10.71 -9.47 -11.85
C THR A 26 -10.54 -10.07 -13.23
N PHE A 27 -9.47 -9.67 -13.93
CA PHE A 27 -9.11 -10.22 -15.23
C PHE A 27 -8.90 -11.74 -15.16
N GLY A 28 -8.06 -12.22 -14.22
CA GLY A 28 -7.75 -13.64 -14.11
C GLY A 28 -8.96 -14.50 -13.71
N LEU A 29 -9.88 -13.98 -12.92
CA LEU A 29 -11.14 -14.65 -12.56
C LEU A 29 -12.07 -14.79 -13.76
N ALA A 30 -12.27 -13.70 -14.50
CA ALA A 30 -13.11 -13.69 -15.70
C ALA A 30 -12.53 -14.59 -16.80
N GLU A 31 -11.20 -14.55 -17.01
CA GLU A 31 -10.48 -15.46 -17.92
C GLU A 31 -10.68 -16.94 -17.56
N ALA A 32 -10.75 -17.24 -16.24
CA ALA A 32 -11.01 -18.58 -15.74
C ALA A 32 -12.48 -19.01 -15.80
N GLY A 33 -13.39 -18.15 -16.32
CA GLY A 33 -14.80 -18.44 -16.48
C GLY A 33 -15.65 -18.28 -15.21
N LEU A 34 -15.13 -17.64 -14.16
CA LEU A 34 -15.89 -17.31 -12.96
C LEU A 34 -16.69 -16.02 -13.17
N SER A 35 -17.97 -16.02 -12.82
CA SER A 35 -18.79 -14.81 -12.82
C SER A 35 -18.22 -13.83 -11.79
N THR A 36 -17.72 -12.67 -12.28
CA THR A 36 -16.91 -11.74 -11.48
C THR A 36 -17.48 -10.33 -11.50
N ALA A 37 -17.73 -9.75 -10.33
CA ALA A 37 -18.04 -8.34 -10.16
C ALA A 37 -16.83 -7.59 -9.57
N CYS A 38 -16.50 -6.44 -10.15
CA CYS A 38 -15.49 -5.53 -9.63
C CYS A 38 -16.15 -4.22 -9.21
N LEU A 39 -16.16 -3.94 -7.89
CA LEU A 39 -16.69 -2.72 -7.30
C LEU A 39 -15.58 -1.69 -7.14
N THR A 40 -15.82 -0.46 -7.54
CA THR A 40 -14.83 0.61 -7.40
C THR A 40 -15.49 1.96 -7.13
N LYS A 41 -14.97 2.70 -6.14
CA LYS A 41 -15.49 4.04 -5.79
C LYS A 41 -15.08 5.13 -6.78
N VAL A 42 -14.11 4.85 -7.65
CA VAL A 42 -13.68 5.74 -8.73
C VAL A 42 -13.58 4.95 -10.03
N PHE A 43 -13.53 5.64 -11.16
CA PHE A 43 -13.27 4.97 -12.43
C PHE A 43 -11.94 4.20 -12.36
N PRO A 44 -11.82 2.96 -12.85
CA PRO A 44 -10.66 2.09 -12.63
C PRO A 44 -9.31 2.75 -12.96
N THR A 45 -9.22 3.51 -14.06
CA THR A 45 -7.99 4.19 -14.47
C THR A 45 -7.63 5.42 -13.61
N ARG A 46 -8.42 5.74 -12.58
CA ARG A 46 -8.18 6.80 -11.58
C ARG A 46 -7.66 6.26 -10.25
N SER A 47 -7.47 4.94 -10.12
CA SER A 47 -6.91 4.37 -8.90
C SER A 47 -5.46 4.83 -8.67
N HIS A 48 -5.00 4.78 -7.42
CA HIS A 48 -3.65 5.24 -7.05
C HIS A 48 -2.52 4.57 -7.84
N THR A 49 -2.70 3.33 -8.32
CA THR A 49 -1.74 2.63 -9.16
C THR A 49 -1.30 3.46 -10.37
N VAL A 50 -2.17 4.34 -10.92
CA VAL A 50 -1.85 5.23 -12.05
C VAL A 50 -0.66 6.14 -11.76
N ALA A 51 -0.44 6.50 -10.50
CA ALA A 51 0.64 7.38 -10.05
C ALA A 51 1.98 6.67 -9.81
N ALA A 52 2.06 5.35 -9.95
CA ALA A 52 3.30 4.61 -9.77
C ALA A 52 4.27 4.83 -10.94
N GLN A 53 5.41 5.44 -10.65
CA GLN A 53 6.38 5.93 -11.63
C GLN A 53 7.56 4.98 -11.85
N GLY A 54 7.99 4.29 -10.78
CA GLY A 54 9.30 3.64 -10.72
C GLY A 54 9.48 2.44 -11.66
N GLY A 55 8.56 1.52 -11.65
CA GLY A 55 8.64 0.25 -12.38
C GLY A 55 8.26 -0.96 -11.54
N ILE A 56 8.41 -2.14 -12.11
CA ILE A 56 8.12 -3.45 -11.51
C ILE A 56 9.39 -4.31 -11.50
N SER A 57 9.71 -4.91 -10.34
CA SER A 57 10.91 -5.72 -10.18
C SER A 57 10.76 -7.12 -10.76
N ALA A 58 11.72 -7.57 -11.58
CA ALA A 58 11.84 -8.96 -12.01
C ALA A 58 13.28 -9.26 -12.43
N ALA A 59 13.82 -10.39 -12.02
CA ALA A 59 15.17 -10.83 -12.39
C ALA A 59 15.20 -11.41 -13.80
N LEU A 60 15.06 -10.54 -14.84
CA LEU A 60 15.08 -10.94 -16.26
C LEU A 60 16.50 -11.13 -16.81
N GLY A 61 17.51 -10.50 -16.19
CA GLY A 61 18.88 -10.57 -16.67
C GLY A 61 19.16 -9.81 -17.97
N ASN A 62 18.31 -8.83 -18.34
CA ASN A 62 18.45 -8.11 -19.61
C ASN A 62 19.61 -7.10 -19.62
N MET A 63 19.93 -6.52 -18.47
CA MET A 63 20.98 -5.50 -18.31
C MET A 63 22.27 -6.04 -17.68
N GLY A 64 22.34 -7.34 -17.42
CA GLY A 64 23.44 -8.04 -16.78
C GLY A 64 22.92 -9.31 -16.10
N ALA A 65 23.81 -10.18 -15.61
CA ALA A 65 23.39 -11.38 -14.91
C ALA A 65 22.52 -11.05 -13.70
N ASP A 66 21.38 -11.72 -13.59
CA ASP A 66 20.47 -11.61 -12.45
C ASP A 66 19.79 -12.96 -12.17
N ASP A 67 19.31 -13.15 -10.92
CA ASP A 67 18.69 -14.37 -10.48
C ASP A 67 17.59 -14.02 -9.45
N TRP A 68 16.43 -14.69 -9.52
CA TRP A 68 15.33 -14.45 -8.59
C TRP A 68 15.72 -14.74 -7.11
N ARG A 69 16.73 -15.59 -6.87
CA ARG A 69 17.25 -15.85 -5.51
C ARG A 69 17.99 -14.63 -4.94
N TRP A 70 18.67 -13.86 -5.80
CA TRP A 70 19.27 -12.59 -5.40
C TRP A 70 18.20 -11.54 -5.12
N HIS A 71 17.11 -11.53 -5.93
CA HIS A 71 15.96 -10.69 -5.67
C HIS A 71 15.28 -11.04 -4.34
N MET A 72 15.10 -12.34 -4.05
CA MET A 72 14.61 -12.82 -2.76
C MET A 72 15.52 -12.35 -1.60
N TYR A 73 16.84 -12.51 -1.74
CA TYR A 73 17.80 -12.04 -0.73
C TYR A 73 17.65 -10.55 -0.44
N ASP A 74 17.57 -9.72 -1.49
CA ASP A 74 17.42 -8.27 -1.33
C ASP A 74 16.08 -7.91 -0.69
N THR A 75 15.01 -8.65 -1.00
CA THR A 75 13.70 -8.45 -0.41
C THR A 75 13.68 -8.81 1.07
N VAL A 76 14.26 -9.95 1.46
CA VAL A 76 14.42 -10.35 2.87
C VAL A 76 15.27 -9.34 3.65
N LYS A 77 16.41 -8.92 3.08
CA LYS A 77 17.25 -7.87 3.68
C LYS A 77 16.51 -6.53 3.77
N GLY A 78 15.82 -6.14 2.69
CA GLY A 78 15.04 -4.90 2.62
C GLY A 78 13.92 -4.86 3.65
N SER A 79 13.23 -5.99 3.86
CA SER A 79 12.16 -6.16 4.86
C SER A 79 12.67 -6.18 6.32
N ASP A 80 13.98 -6.08 6.52
CA ASP A 80 14.66 -6.22 7.81
C ASP A 80 14.34 -7.55 8.53
N TRP A 81 14.27 -8.64 7.75
CA TRP A 81 13.93 -10.01 8.17
C TRP A 81 12.55 -10.19 8.83
N LEU A 82 11.67 -9.21 8.72
CA LEU A 82 10.28 -9.35 9.17
C LEU A 82 9.35 -9.86 8.05
N GLY A 83 9.82 -9.94 6.82
CA GLY A 83 9.05 -10.55 5.74
C GLY A 83 9.07 -12.08 5.82
N ASP A 84 7.94 -12.72 5.52
CA ASP A 84 7.80 -14.17 5.46
C ASP A 84 8.55 -14.73 4.24
N GLN A 85 9.56 -15.56 4.46
CA GLN A 85 10.48 -15.97 3.41
C GLN A 85 9.84 -16.92 2.38
N ASP A 86 8.84 -17.70 2.76
CA ASP A 86 8.04 -18.52 1.86
C ASP A 86 7.21 -17.65 0.87
N ALA A 87 6.57 -16.59 1.36
CA ALA A 87 5.83 -15.65 0.52
C ALA A 87 6.77 -14.79 -0.36
N ILE A 88 7.92 -14.39 0.17
CA ILE A 88 8.95 -13.65 -0.60
C ILE A 88 9.53 -14.53 -1.72
N GLU A 89 9.83 -15.81 -1.42
CA GLU A 89 10.25 -16.78 -2.44
C GLU A 89 9.23 -16.86 -3.56
N PHE A 90 7.94 -17.08 -3.21
CA PHE A 90 6.86 -17.14 -4.18
C PHE A 90 6.83 -15.91 -5.08
N MET A 91 6.82 -14.72 -4.47
CA MET A 91 6.77 -13.46 -5.22
C MET A 91 7.96 -13.30 -6.17
N CYS A 92 9.18 -13.52 -5.69
CA CYS A 92 10.39 -13.28 -6.49
C CYS A 92 10.59 -14.33 -7.60
N LYS A 93 10.18 -15.57 -7.34
CA LYS A 93 10.25 -16.67 -8.32
C LYS A 93 9.23 -16.48 -9.45
N GLU A 94 8.01 -16.00 -9.13
CA GLU A 94 6.95 -15.72 -10.08
C GLU A 94 7.13 -14.39 -10.85
N ALA A 95 8.01 -13.51 -10.39
CA ALA A 95 8.20 -12.16 -10.95
C ALA A 95 8.55 -12.15 -12.45
N PRO A 96 9.52 -12.94 -12.96
CA PRO A 96 9.84 -12.96 -14.39
C PRO A 96 8.63 -13.32 -15.25
N ALA A 97 7.90 -14.38 -14.90
CA ALA A 97 6.71 -14.80 -15.64
C ALA A 97 5.61 -13.74 -15.60
N ALA A 98 5.41 -13.09 -14.44
CA ALA A 98 4.40 -12.04 -14.29
C ALA A 98 4.69 -10.80 -15.17
N VAL A 99 5.96 -10.40 -15.31
CA VAL A 99 6.34 -9.28 -16.17
C VAL A 99 6.20 -9.63 -17.65
N ILE A 100 6.58 -10.83 -18.07
CA ILE A 100 6.39 -11.29 -19.44
C ILE A 100 4.90 -11.41 -19.80
N GLU A 101 4.05 -11.88 -18.88
CA GLU A 101 2.59 -11.84 -19.07
C GLU A 101 2.08 -10.41 -19.30
N LEU A 102 2.52 -9.43 -18.50
CA LEU A 102 2.15 -8.02 -18.68
C LEU A 102 2.56 -7.49 -20.06
N GLU A 103 3.77 -7.85 -20.54
CA GLU A 103 4.23 -7.51 -21.89
C GLU A 103 3.29 -8.08 -22.95
N HIS A 104 2.94 -9.37 -22.83
CA HIS A 104 2.02 -10.04 -23.78
C HIS A 104 0.61 -9.45 -23.73
N TYR A 105 0.17 -8.91 -22.60
CA TYR A 105 -1.10 -8.19 -22.49
C TYR A 105 -1.05 -6.79 -23.10
N GLY A 106 0.14 -6.26 -23.41
CA GLY A 106 0.33 -5.00 -24.10
C GLY A 106 0.92 -3.87 -23.27
N VAL A 107 1.54 -4.15 -22.10
CA VAL A 107 2.28 -3.12 -21.37
C VAL A 107 3.50 -2.69 -22.18
N PRO A 108 3.61 -1.41 -22.58
CA PRO A 108 4.69 -0.92 -23.46
C PRO A 108 5.96 -0.61 -22.66
N PHE A 109 6.62 -1.64 -22.15
CA PHE A 109 7.90 -1.45 -21.47
C PHE A 109 8.93 -0.78 -22.37
N SER A 110 9.74 0.11 -21.81
CA SER A 110 10.91 0.70 -22.46
C SER A 110 11.87 -0.40 -22.93
N ARG A 111 12.57 -0.15 -24.04
CA ARG A 111 13.44 -1.14 -24.68
C ARG A 111 14.90 -0.72 -24.67
N THR A 112 15.76 -1.71 -24.61
CA THR A 112 17.17 -1.60 -24.97
C THR A 112 17.34 -1.52 -26.47
N GLU A 113 18.54 -1.16 -26.96
CA GLU A 113 18.82 -1.09 -28.40
C GLU A 113 18.64 -2.45 -29.12
N ASP A 114 18.88 -3.56 -28.41
CA ASP A 114 18.66 -4.93 -28.91
C ASP A 114 17.24 -5.46 -28.70
N GLY A 115 16.31 -4.59 -28.29
CA GLY A 115 14.87 -4.87 -28.21
C GLY A 115 14.38 -5.56 -26.94
N ARG A 116 15.25 -5.81 -25.93
CA ARG A 116 14.84 -6.39 -24.64
C ARG A 116 14.14 -5.36 -23.78
N ILE A 117 13.39 -5.81 -22.76
CA ILE A 117 12.81 -4.92 -21.75
C ILE A 117 13.96 -4.22 -21.01
N TYR A 118 13.93 -2.89 -21.00
CA TYR A 118 14.88 -2.08 -20.25
C TYR A 118 14.64 -2.21 -18.74
N GLN A 119 15.73 -2.38 -17.99
CA GLN A 119 15.72 -2.48 -16.53
C GLN A 119 16.66 -1.47 -15.91
N ARG A 120 16.21 -0.73 -14.89
CA ARG A 120 17.02 0.25 -14.16
C ARG A 120 17.39 -0.25 -12.76
N PRO A 121 18.48 0.26 -12.16
CA PRO A 121 18.80 -0.02 -10.77
C PRO A 121 17.85 0.71 -9.82
N PHE A 122 17.61 0.10 -8.66
CA PHE A 122 16.89 0.70 -7.54
C PHE A 122 17.63 0.43 -6.24
N GLY A 123 17.30 1.19 -5.17
CA GLY A 123 17.95 1.10 -3.88
C GLY A 123 17.84 -0.29 -3.25
N GLY A 124 18.97 -0.82 -2.82
CA GLY A 124 19.06 -2.11 -2.16
C GLY A 124 19.02 -3.32 -3.09
N MET A 125 18.98 -3.14 -4.42
CA MET A 125 19.02 -4.23 -5.39
C MET A 125 20.46 -4.66 -5.68
N THR A 126 20.76 -5.93 -5.44
CA THR A 126 22.13 -6.46 -5.55
C THR A 126 22.20 -7.76 -6.35
N THR A 127 23.38 -8.03 -6.93
CA THR A 127 23.74 -9.32 -7.50
C THR A 127 24.49 -10.17 -6.48
N HIS A 128 24.55 -11.48 -6.69
CA HIS A 128 25.37 -12.42 -5.91
C HIS A 128 25.23 -12.23 -4.39
N PHE A 129 23.99 -12.07 -3.91
CA PHE A 129 23.69 -11.94 -2.48
C PHE A 129 24.40 -10.77 -1.78
N GLY A 130 24.35 -9.59 -2.39
CA GLY A 130 24.87 -8.35 -1.80
C GLY A 130 26.22 -7.87 -2.34
N LYS A 131 26.78 -8.47 -3.42
CA LYS A 131 28.13 -8.17 -3.90
C LYS A 131 28.23 -7.14 -5.02
N GLY A 132 27.15 -6.86 -5.73
CA GLY A 132 27.14 -5.90 -6.85
C GLY A 132 25.79 -5.21 -6.97
N ILE A 133 25.64 -4.26 -7.89
CA ILE A 133 24.38 -3.58 -8.17
C ILE A 133 23.60 -4.38 -9.22
N ALA A 134 22.32 -4.70 -8.93
CA ALA A 134 21.41 -5.30 -9.89
C ALA A 134 20.55 -4.25 -10.58
N GLN A 135 20.24 -4.50 -11.86
CA GLN A 135 19.28 -3.71 -12.65
C GLN A 135 18.09 -4.61 -12.98
N ARG A 136 17.05 -4.62 -12.12
CA ARG A 136 15.89 -5.51 -12.29
C ARG A 136 14.54 -4.79 -12.35
N THR A 137 14.51 -3.47 -12.26
CA THR A 137 13.27 -2.71 -12.34
C THR A 137 12.88 -2.47 -13.78
N CYS A 138 11.91 -3.23 -14.28
CA CYS A 138 11.30 -3.06 -15.61
C CYS A 138 10.40 -1.83 -15.60
N ALA A 139 10.53 -0.94 -16.58
CA ALA A 139 9.85 0.33 -16.59
C ALA A 139 9.27 0.69 -17.98
N ALA A 140 8.14 1.40 -17.97
CA ALA A 140 7.60 2.15 -19.11
C ALA A 140 7.88 3.64 -18.84
N ALA A 141 9.08 4.10 -19.14
CA ALA A 141 9.66 5.38 -18.73
C ALA A 141 9.43 5.60 -17.20
N ASP A 142 8.78 6.70 -16.81
CA ASP A 142 8.37 6.99 -15.43
C ASP A 142 6.82 6.91 -15.24
N ARG A 143 6.14 6.11 -16.06
CA ARG A 143 4.67 5.94 -16.11
C ARG A 143 4.26 4.46 -16.08
N THR A 144 5.02 3.61 -15.43
CA THR A 144 4.79 2.15 -15.43
C THR A 144 3.44 1.77 -14.85
N GLY A 145 3.04 2.40 -13.73
CA GLY A 145 1.73 2.13 -13.12
C GLY A 145 0.55 2.53 -14.01
N HIS A 146 0.66 3.67 -14.70
CA HIS A 146 -0.34 4.10 -15.68
C HIS A 146 -0.48 3.08 -16.83
N ALA A 147 0.64 2.67 -17.43
CA ALA A 147 0.64 1.71 -18.53
C ALA A 147 0.04 0.36 -18.09
N MET A 148 0.47 -0.16 -16.93
CA MET A 148 -0.02 -1.41 -16.38
C MET A 148 -1.53 -1.36 -16.07
N LEU A 149 -1.99 -0.29 -15.42
CA LEU A 149 -3.39 -0.14 -15.02
C LEU A 149 -4.34 -0.12 -16.22
N HIS A 150 -4.01 0.65 -17.26
CA HIS A 150 -4.79 0.71 -18.50
C HIS A 150 -4.81 -0.64 -19.22
N THR A 151 -3.69 -1.32 -19.28
CA THR A 151 -3.60 -2.66 -19.90
C THR A 151 -4.47 -3.67 -19.15
N LEU A 152 -4.39 -3.73 -17.81
CA LEU A 152 -5.19 -4.66 -17.02
C LEU A 152 -6.69 -4.36 -17.11
N TYR A 153 -7.08 -3.08 -17.15
CA TYR A 153 -8.47 -2.69 -17.37
C TYR A 153 -8.98 -3.14 -18.73
N GLN A 154 -8.19 -2.92 -19.79
CA GLN A 154 -8.51 -3.38 -21.15
C GLN A 154 -8.68 -4.91 -21.21
N GLN A 155 -7.80 -5.67 -20.56
CA GLN A 155 -7.92 -7.14 -20.50
C GLN A 155 -9.18 -7.56 -19.71
N SER A 156 -9.51 -6.88 -18.62
CA SER A 156 -10.73 -7.17 -17.86
C SER A 156 -12.00 -6.97 -18.71
N LEU A 157 -12.04 -5.90 -19.52
CA LEU A 157 -13.16 -5.65 -20.45
C LEU A 157 -13.24 -6.71 -21.54
N LYS A 158 -12.10 -7.14 -22.08
CA LYS A 158 -12.03 -8.20 -23.10
C LYS A 158 -12.63 -9.53 -22.62
N HIS A 159 -12.52 -9.83 -21.34
CA HIS A 159 -13.07 -11.03 -20.70
C HIS A 159 -14.44 -10.80 -20.02
N GLU A 160 -15.12 -9.70 -20.37
CA GLU A 160 -16.51 -9.39 -19.97
C GLU A 160 -16.75 -9.35 -18.44
N ALA A 161 -15.72 -8.98 -17.67
CA ALA A 161 -15.89 -8.76 -16.22
C ALA A 161 -16.91 -7.64 -15.95
N ALA A 162 -17.81 -7.84 -14.99
CA ALA A 162 -18.81 -6.84 -14.62
C ALA A 162 -18.21 -5.77 -13.72
N PHE A 163 -18.25 -4.50 -14.16
CA PHE A 163 -17.78 -3.35 -13.37
C PHE A 163 -18.93 -2.56 -12.78
N PHE A 164 -18.85 -2.31 -11.48
CA PHE A 164 -19.73 -1.43 -10.71
C PHE A 164 -18.90 -0.20 -10.33
N ILE A 165 -18.96 0.81 -11.21
CA ILE A 165 -18.12 2.02 -11.13
C ILE A 165 -18.85 3.07 -10.30
N GLU A 166 -18.11 3.75 -9.39
CA GLU A 166 -18.64 4.75 -8.45
C GLU A 166 -19.58 4.13 -7.40
N TYR A 167 -19.29 2.86 -7.07
CA TYR A 167 -19.89 2.13 -5.96
C TYR A 167 -18.97 2.19 -4.74
N PHE A 168 -19.45 2.82 -3.66
CA PHE A 168 -18.74 2.86 -2.39
C PHE A 168 -19.06 1.62 -1.56
N ALA A 169 -18.08 0.72 -1.38
CA ALA A 169 -18.26 -0.45 -0.52
C ALA A 169 -18.36 0.00 0.95
N LEU A 170 -19.48 -0.30 1.58
CA LEU A 170 -19.79 0.10 2.95
C LEU A 170 -19.19 -0.86 3.97
N ASP A 171 -19.57 -2.13 3.90
CA ASP A 171 -19.12 -3.16 4.84
C ASP A 171 -19.20 -4.57 4.22
N LEU A 172 -18.44 -5.51 4.83
CA LEU A 172 -18.56 -6.94 4.56
C LEU A 172 -19.87 -7.51 5.14
N ILE A 173 -20.45 -8.48 4.47
CA ILE A 173 -21.53 -9.30 5.01
C ILE A 173 -20.90 -10.55 5.62
N MET A 174 -20.82 -10.58 6.95
CA MET A 174 -20.25 -11.69 7.72
C MET A 174 -21.37 -12.53 8.34
N GLU A 175 -21.36 -13.82 8.11
CA GLU A 175 -22.32 -14.77 8.69
C GLU A 175 -21.58 -15.96 9.29
N ASN A 176 -21.75 -16.22 10.59
CA ASN A 176 -21.10 -17.33 11.30
C ASN A 176 -19.57 -17.37 11.15
N GLY A 177 -18.91 -16.21 11.06
CA GLY A 177 -17.47 -16.08 10.88
C GLY A 177 -16.99 -16.25 9.43
N GLU A 178 -17.87 -16.41 8.46
CA GLU A 178 -17.58 -16.48 7.03
C GLU A 178 -18.00 -15.19 6.32
N CYS A 179 -17.20 -14.74 5.34
CA CYS A 179 -17.59 -13.66 4.46
C CYS A 179 -18.53 -14.18 3.36
N ARG A 180 -19.71 -13.57 3.22
CA ARG A 180 -20.75 -13.97 2.28
C ARG A 180 -20.98 -12.96 1.16
N GLY A 181 -20.40 -11.75 1.30
CA GLY A 181 -20.58 -10.69 0.34
C GLY A 181 -20.24 -9.31 0.87
N VAL A 182 -20.70 -8.29 0.15
CA VAL A 182 -20.43 -6.87 0.41
C VAL A 182 -21.70 -6.06 0.26
N VAL A 183 -21.87 -5.04 1.11
CA VAL A 183 -22.86 -3.97 0.93
C VAL A 183 -22.17 -2.77 0.27
N ALA A 184 -22.80 -2.19 -0.75
CA ALA A 184 -22.30 -1.00 -1.43
C ALA A 184 -23.40 0.02 -1.68
N LEU A 185 -22.99 1.29 -1.73
CA LEU A 185 -23.80 2.43 -2.15
C LEU A 185 -23.42 2.79 -3.59
N ASP A 186 -24.39 2.80 -4.51
CA ASP A 186 -24.22 3.47 -5.80
C ASP A 186 -24.26 4.99 -5.58
N MET A 187 -23.15 5.66 -5.80
CA MET A 187 -23.04 7.11 -5.56
C MET A 187 -23.76 7.93 -6.64
N SER A 188 -24.09 7.33 -7.78
CA SER A 188 -24.70 8.03 -8.91
C SER A 188 -26.21 8.22 -8.74
N ASP A 189 -26.89 7.27 -8.07
CA ASP A 189 -28.35 7.30 -7.89
C ASP A 189 -28.81 7.14 -6.42
N GLY A 190 -27.87 6.80 -5.52
CA GLY A 190 -28.12 6.65 -4.09
C GLY A 190 -28.77 5.31 -3.70
N THR A 191 -28.81 4.32 -4.59
CA THR A 191 -29.34 2.99 -4.30
C THR A 191 -28.34 2.14 -3.50
N LEU A 192 -28.86 1.20 -2.72
CA LEU A 192 -28.06 0.28 -1.92
C LEU A 192 -28.06 -1.11 -2.56
N HIS A 193 -26.89 -1.72 -2.60
CA HIS A 193 -26.67 -2.99 -3.25
C HIS A 193 -26.03 -4.00 -2.29
N ARG A 194 -26.49 -5.26 -2.36
CA ARG A 194 -25.82 -6.39 -1.71
C ARG A 194 -25.28 -7.32 -2.78
N PHE A 195 -23.99 -7.60 -2.70
CA PHE A 195 -23.31 -8.51 -3.60
C PHE A 195 -23.02 -9.81 -2.86
N ARG A 196 -23.75 -10.88 -3.21
CA ARG A 196 -23.51 -12.23 -2.71
C ARG A 196 -22.41 -12.87 -3.52
N ALA A 197 -21.43 -13.52 -2.82
CA ALA A 197 -20.33 -14.21 -3.48
C ALA A 197 -19.88 -15.44 -2.69
N HIS A 198 -19.24 -16.39 -3.35
CA HIS A 198 -18.48 -17.44 -2.68
C HIS A 198 -17.19 -16.90 -2.10
N MET A 199 -16.57 -15.89 -2.77
CA MET A 199 -15.34 -15.27 -2.35
C MET A 199 -15.38 -13.76 -2.57
N VAL A 200 -14.92 -13.00 -1.58
CA VAL A 200 -14.73 -11.54 -1.67
C VAL A 200 -13.23 -11.25 -1.60
N ILE A 201 -12.71 -10.52 -2.58
CA ILE A 201 -11.29 -10.11 -2.63
C ILE A 201 -11.18 -8.62 -2.34
N MET A 202 -10.53 -8.27 -1.22
CA MET A 202 -10.27 -6.90 -0.83
C MET A 202 -9.01 -6.38 -1.54
N ALA A 203 -9.15 -5.36 -2.40
CA ALA A 203 -8.07 -4.75 -3.18
C ALA A 203 -8.13 -3.21 -3.11
N THR A 204 -8.49 -2.68 -1.96
CA THR A 204 -8.87 -1.27 -1.74
C THR A 204 -7.70 -0.31 -1.60
N GLY A 205 -6.46 -0.80 -1.62
CA GLY A 205 -5.25 0.01 -1.42
C GLY A 205 -5.01 0.40 0.04
N GLY A 206 -4.02 1.27 0.25
CA GLY A 206 -3.57 1.69 1.58
C GLY A 206 -4.37 2.83 2.21
N TYR A 207 -3.90 3.32 3.36
CA TYR A 207 -4.54 4.38 4.16
C TYR A 207 -3.60 5.58 4.40
N GLY A 208 -2.73 5.90 3.44
CA GLY A 208 -1.77 7.01 3.58
C GLY A 208 -2.39 8.37 3.88
N ARG A 209 -3.69 8.56 3.59
CA ARG A 209 -4.42 9.79 3.94
C ARG A 209 -4.73 9.97 5.42
N ALA A 210 -4.31 9.06 6.27
CA ALA A 210 -4.26 9.27 7.71
C ALA A 210 -3.18 10.30 8.12
N TRP A 211 -2.17 10.58 7.27
CA TRP A 211 -1.15 11.61 7.49
C TRP A 211 -1.45 12.89 6.70
N PHE A 212 -0.97 14.01 7.21
CA PHE A 212 -1.15 15.31 6.57
C PHE A 212 -0.44 15.39 5.21
N SER A 213 0.82 14.95 5.15
CA SER A 213 1.60 14.87 3.92
C SER A 213 1.85 13.42 3.52
N CYS A 214 1.35 13.03 2.35
CA CYS A 214 1.60 11.72 1.79
C CYS A 214 1.56 11.77 0.26
N THR A 215 2.25 10.82 -0.37
CA THR A 215 2.28 10.67 -1.84
C THR A 215 1.02 9.95 -2.37
N SER A 216 0.20 9.42 -1.48
CA SER A 216 -1.00 8.66 -1.84
C SER A 216 -2.11 9.55 -2.41
N ALA A 217 -2.86 9.04 -3.37
CA ALA A 217 -4.06 9.71 -3.87
C ALA A 217 -5.08 9.96 -2.75
N HIS A 218 -5.95 10.95 -2.93
CA HIS A 218 -7.01 11.26 -1.94
C HIS A 218 -7.97 10.10 -1.69
N THR A 219 -8.03 9.14 -2.61
CA THR A 219 -8.83 7.91 -2.51
C THR A 219 -8.21 6.81 -1.66
N CYS A 220 -6.96 6.98 -1.17
CA CYS A 220 -6.29 6.01 -0.29
C CYS A 220 -6.73 6.21 1.16
N THR A 221 -7.93 5.79 1.47
CA THR A 221 -8.64 6.03 2.74
C THR A 221 -8.85 4.76 3.57
N GLY A 222 -8.19 3.65 3.18
CA GLY A 222 -8.15 2.43 3.97
C GLY A 222 -9.49 1.72 4.11
N ASP A 223 -10.34 1.76 3.09
CA ASP A 223 -11.71 1.26 3.19
C ASP A 223 -11.76 -0.22 3.56
N GLY A 224 -10.90 -1.05 2.95
CA GLY A 224 -10.81 -2.48 3.26
C GLY A 224 -10.36 -2.77 4.68
N GLY A 225 -9.34 -2.06 5.18
CA GLY A 225 -8.89 -2.18 6.56
C GLY A 225 -9.98 -1.79 7.56
N GLY A 226 -10.72 -0.70 7.28
CA GLY A 226 -11.87 -0.28 8.08
C GLY A 226 -12.99 -1.33 8.11
N MET A 227 -13.33 -1.92 6.95
CA MET A 227 -14.31 -3.02 6.87
C MET A 227 -13.85 -4.27 7.64
N ALA A 228 -12.56 -4.63 7.54
CA ALA A 228 -12.00 -5.77 8.28
C ALA A 228 -12.08 -5.55 9.80
N LEU A 229 -11.73 -4.36 10.30
CA LEU A 229 -11.85 -4.04 11.73
C LEU A 229 -13.29 -4.15 12.22
N ARG A 230 -14.26 -3.61 11.47
CA ARG A 230 -15.69 -3.71 11.82
C ARG A 230 -16.23 -5.13 11.72
N ALA A 231 -15.64 -5.97 10.88
CA ALA A 231 -15.91 -7.42 10.83
C ALA A 231 -15.29 -8.19 12.02
N GLY A 232 -14.61 -7.51 12.94
CA GLY A 232 -13.94 -8.12 14.10
C GLY A 232 -12.62 -8.81 13.77
N LEU A 233 -12.03 -8.50 12.61
CA LEU A 233 -10.76 -9.05 12.15
C LEU A 233 -9.58 -8.16 12.55
N PRO A 234 -8.36 -8.71 12.69
CA PRO A 234 -7.18 -7.90 12.99
C PRO A 234 -6.64 -7.20 11.75
N LEU A 235 -5.84 -6.16 11.96
CA LEU A 235 -4.86 -5.69 11.01
C LEU A 235 -3.45 -6.06 11.48
N GLN A 236 -2.55 -6.34 10.55
CA GLN A 236 -1.20 -6.80 10.81
C GLN A 236 -0.16 -5.73 10.50
N ASP A 237 0.88 -5.63 11.35
CA ASP A 237 2.10 -4.85 11.10
C ASP A 237 1.86 -3.35 10.80
N MET A 238 0.85 -2.76 11.44
CA MET A 238 0.41 -1.40 11.19
C MET A 238 1.43 -0.32 11.58
N GLU A 239 2.41 -0.65 12.43
CA GLU A 239 3.52 0.23 12.81
C GLU A 239 4.48 0.52 11.66
N PHE A 240 4.51 -0.31 10.62
CA PHE A 240 5.44 -0.18 9.51
C PHE A 240 4.83 0.61 8.37
N VAL A 241 5.15 1.89 8.34
CA VAL A 241 4.75 2.85 7.30
C VAL A 241 6.00 3.43 6.66
N GLN A 242 6.17 3.22 5.37
CA GLN A 242 7.33 3.68 4.63
C GLN A 242 7.21 5.16 4.28
N PHE A 243 8.23 5.94 4.65
CA PHE A 243 8.43 7.29 4.14
C PHE A 243 9.31 7.22 2.88
N HIS A 244 8.80 7.77 1.77
CA HIS A 244 9.62 7.92 0.57
C HIS A 244 10.54 9.12 0.74
N PRO A 245 11.84 9.00 0.46
CA PRO A 245 12.80 10.11 0.62
C PRO A 245 12.41 11.36 -0.14
N THR A 246 11.92 11.21 -1.36
CA THR A 246 11.75 12.29 -2.32
C THR A 246 10.29 12.57 -2.66
N GLY A 247 9.52 13.08 -1.68
CA GLY A 247 8.27 13.82 -1.92
C GLY A 247 8.60 15.28 -2.21
N ILE A 248 7.91 15.92 -3.15
CA ILE A 248 8.08 17.37 -3.43
C ILE A 248 7.70 18.17 -2.18
N TYR A 249 8.61 19.03 -1.74
CA TYR A 249 8.40 19.94 -0.62
C TYR A 249 7.15 20.80 -0.84
N GLY A 250 6.28 20.86 0.15
CA GLY A 250 5.02 21.61 0.14
C GLY A 250 3.87 20.93 -0.60
N ALA A 251 4.13 20.09 -1.61
CA ALA A 251 3.09 19.45 -2.42
C ALA A 251 2.86 17.96 -2.07
N GLY A 252 3.87 17.27 -1.52
CA GLY A 252 3.80 15.84 -1.20
C GLY A 252 3.78 14.91 -2.42
N CYS A 253 3.87 15.43 -3.65
CA CYS A 253 3.89 14.61 -4.86
C CYS A 253 5.17 13.77 -4.95
N LEU A 254 5.02 12.52 -5.42
CA LEU A 254 6.14 11.59 -5.53
C LEU A 254 7.13 12.01 -6.64
N ILE A 255 8.42 12.07 -6.29
CA ILE A 255 9.53 11.96 -7.24
C ILE A 255 10.15 10.57 -7.05
N THR A 256 9.99 9.73 -8.05
CA THR A 256 10.37 8.31 -7.96
C THR A 256 11.84 8.11 -7.62
N GLU A 257 12.14 7.03 -6.89
CA GLU A 257 13.49 6.52 -6.70
C GLU A 257 14.21 6.23 -8.04
N GLY A 258 13.46 5.98 -9.12
CA GLY A 258 14.00 5.86 -10.46
C GLY A 258 14.84 7.06 -10.89
N SER A 259 14.56 8.27 -10.40
CA SER A 259 15.39 9.46 -10.64
C SER A 259 16.80 9.28 -10.10
N ARG A 260 16.95 8.70 -8.90
CA ARG A 260 18.27 8.37 -8.32
C ARG A 260 18.89 7.15 -9.01
N GLY A 261 18.07 6.20 -9.47
CA GLY A 261 18.50 5.07 -10.30
C GLY A 261 19.10 5.51 -11.64
N GLU A 262 18.58 6.57 -12.25
CA GLU A 262 19.12 7.16 -13.48
C GLU A 262 20.34 8.06 -13.21
N GLY A 263 20.76 8.24 -11.95
CA GLY A 263 21.96 8.97 -11.57
C GLY A 263 21.73 10.24 -10.74
N GLY A 264 20.50 10.53 -10.32
CA GLY A 264 20.18 11.65 -9.43
C GLY A 264 20.80 11.47 -8.04
N TYR A 265 21.12 12.59 -7.36
CA TYR A 265 21.73 12.59 -6.03
C TYR A 265 21.16 13.69 -5.14
N LEU A 266 21.34 13.53 -3.82
CA LEU A 266 20.85 14.43 -2.78
C LEU A 266 21.96 15.30 -2.21
N THR A 267 21.66 16.60 -1.96
CA THR A 267 22.58 17.49 -1.25
C THR A 267 21.88 18.27 -0.14
N ASN A 268 22.64 18.60 0.91
CA ASN A 268 22.25 19.54 1.96
C ASN A 268 22.59 20.99 1.57
N ALA A 269 22.33 21.97 2.46
CA ALA A 269 22.57 23.38 2.23
C ALA A 269 24.04 23.77 1.97
N ALA A 270 24.99 22.91 2.36
CA ALA A 270 26.42 23.10 2.06
C ALA A 270 26.83 22.52 0.70
N GLY A 271 25.90 21.97 -0.09
CA GLY A 271 26.18 21.25 -1.32
C GLY A 271 26.84 19.86 -1.10
N GLU A 272 26.84 19.35 0.12
CA GLU A 272 27.41 18.05 0.46
C GLU A 272 26.48 16.92 0.01
N ARG A 273 27.03 15.92 -0.68
CA ARG A 273 26.35 14.65 -0.95
C ARG A 273 26.38 13.78 0.30
N PHE A 274 25.55 14.15 1.29
CA PHE A 274 25.59 13.61 2.65
C PHE A 274 25.35 12.10 2.73
N MET A 275 24.69 11.49 1.72
CA MET A 275 24.50 10.03 1.70
C MET A 275 25.81 9.23 1.66
N GLU A 276 26.92 9.81 1.20
CA GLU A 276 28.26 9.19 1.26
C GLU A 276 28.73 8.97 2.70
N ARG A 277 28.25 9.78 3.65
CA ARG A 277 28.54 9.66 5.08
C ARG A 277 27.67 8.62 5.79
N TYR A 278 26.38 8.54 5.40
CA TYR A 278 25.41 7.64 6.04
C TYR A 278 25.40 6.23 5.45
N ALA A 279 25.70 6.09 4.17
CA ALA A 279 25.69 4.82 3.46
C ALA A 279 26.82 4.79 2.40
N PRO A 280 28.09 4.63 2.82
CA PRO A 280 29.25 4.85 1.94
C PRO A 280 29.29 3.92 0.71
N ASN A 281 28.68 2.73 0.78
CA ASN A 281 28.67 1.78 -0.33
C ASN A 281 27.53 2.04 -1.32
N ALA A 282 26.29 2.18 -0.80
CA ALA A 282 25.08 2.33 -1.62
C ALA A 282 24.74 3.79 -1.93
N LYS A 283 25.25 4.74 -1.14
CA LYS A 283 25.01 6.19 -1.29
C LYS A 283 23.54 6.52 -1.46
N ASP A 284 23.17 7.28 -2.48
CA ASP A 284 21.80 7.68 -2.80
C ASP A 284 20.88 6.49 -3.18
N LEU A 285 21.44 5.31 -3.44
CA LEU A 285 20.75 4.04 -3.65
C LEU A 285 20.73 3.13 -2.41
N ALA A 286 20.91 3.68 -1.22
CA ALA A 286 20.59 2.97 0.02
C ALA A 286 19.08 2.72 0.14
N SER A 287 18.68 1.81 1.02
CA SER A 287 17.27 1.52 1.29
C SER A 287 16.50 2.79 1.72
N ARG A 288 15.23 2.89 1.36
CA ARG A 288 14.40 4.09 1.57
C ARG A 288 14.34 4.56 3.00
N ASP A 289 14.26 3.63 3.95
CA ASP A 289 14.25 3.95 5.39
C ASP A 289 15.58 4.59 5.83
N VAL A 290 16.71 4.13 5.28
CA VAL A 290 18.04 4.70 5.55
C VAL A 290 18.14 6.12 4.98
N VAL A 291 17.75 6.32 3.72
CA VAL A 291 17.80 7.65 3.09
C VAL A 291 16.85 8.62 3.79
N SER A 292 15.61 8.22 4.12
CA SER A 292 14.64 9.07 4.82
C SER A 292 15.14 9.48 6.21
N ARG A 293 15.76 8.57 6.96
CA ARG A 293 16.39 8.90 8.25
C ARG A 293 17.55 9.88 8.09
N ALA A 294 18.44 9.64 7.13
CA ALA A 294 19.56 10.53 6.86
C ALA A 294 19.09 11.96 6.54
N MET A 295 18.13 12.11 5.64
CA MET A 295 17.53 13.41 5.30
C MET A 295 16.90 14.07 6.54
N THR A 296 16.18 13.32 7.35
CA THR A 296 15.55 13.85 8.57
C THR A 296 16.60 14.33 9.58
N VAL A 297 17.74 13.63 9.70
CA VAL A 297 18.86 14.07 10.56
C VAL A 297 19.48 15.36 10.01
N GLU A 298 19.74 15.45 8.70
CA GLU A 298 20.27 16.68 8.07
C GLU A 298 19.37 17.89 8.35
N ILE A 299 18.05 17.71 8.20
CA ILE A 299 17.07 18.77 8.48
C ILE A 299 17.05 19.14 9.98
N ARG A 300 16.97 18.16 10.88
CA ARG A 300 16.94 18.39 12.34
C ARG A 300 18.21 19.10 12.86
N GLU A 301 19.35 18.81 12.27
CA GLU A 301 20.64 19.44 12.66
C GLU A 301 20.88 20.80 11.96
N GLY A 302 19.88 21.33 11.24
CA GLY A 302 19.91 22.65 10.63
C GLY A 302 20.75 22.73 9.35
N ARG A 303 21.06 21.59 8.72
CA ARG A 303 21.74 21.49 7.42
C ARG A 303 20.79 21.38 6.23
N GLY A 304 19.47 21.45 6.46
CA GLY A 304 18.49 21.52 5.40
C GLY A 304 18.60 22.77 4.54
N VAL A 305 18.02 22.70 3.35
CA VAL A 305 17.99 23.78 2.33
C VAL A 305 16.85 24.75 2.56
N GLY A 306 16.89 25.92 1.96
CA GLY A 306 15.88 26.97 2.02
C GLY A 306 15.94 27.83 3.28
N ALA A 307 15.06 28.83 3.35
CA ALA A 307 15.04 29.79 4.45
C ALA A 307 14.68 29.14 5.81
N LEU A 308 13.86 28.08 5.78
CA LEU A 308 13.44 27.36 6.97
C LEU A 308 14.34 26.15 7.30
N LYS A 309 15.28 25.81 6.42
CA LYS A 309 16.17 24.65 6.52
C LYS A 309 15.44 23.32 6.73
N ASP A 310 14.31 23.13 6.06
CA ASP A 310 13.35 22.06 6.32
C ASP A 310 13.18 21.07 5.16
N HIS A 311 14.03 21.18 4.13
CA HIS A 311 14.03 20.24 2.98
C HIS A 311 15.46 19.99 2.47
N ILE A 312 15.58 19.15 1.44
CA ILE A 312 16.82 18.70 0.81
C ILE A 312 16.69 18.94 -0.70
N ASP A 313 17.80 19.11 -1.41
CA ASP A 313 17.84 19.24 -2.86
C ASP A 313 18.10 17.89 -3.54
N LEU A 314 17.26 17.55 -4.53
CA LEU A 314 17.47 16.43 -5.46
C LEU A 314 17.95 16.97 -6.81
N HIS A 315 19.15 16.60 -7.21
CA HIS A 315 19.80 17.03 -8.43
C HIS A 315 19.57 16.06 -9.58
N LEU A 316 19.13 16.56 -10.73
CA LEU A 316 18.93 15.83 -11.99
C LEU A 316 19.54 16.56 -13.20
N GLU A 317 19.92 17.84 -13.07
CA GLU A 317 20.38 18.72 -14.16
C GLU A 317 21.61 18.19 -14.88
N HIS A 318 22.47 17.44 -14.21
CA HIS A 318 23.70 16.84 -14.78
C HIS A 318 23.41 15.65 -15.72
N LEU A 319 22.19 15.07 -15.70
CA LEU A 319 21.82 13.95 -16.59
C LEU A 319 21.65 14.39 -18.04
N GLY A 320 21.36 15.66 -18.25
CA GLY A 320 21.16 16.27 -19.56
C GLY A 320 19.73 16.06 -20.13
N PRO A 321 19.32 16.95 -21.05
CA PRO A 321 17.93 17.01 -21.54
C PRO A 321 17.47 15.73 -22.26
N ALA A 322 18.40 15.01 -22.92
CA ALA A 322 18.06 13.77 -23.66
C ALA A 322 17.62 12.66 -22.71
N VAL A 323 18.37 12.42 -21.65
CA VAL A 323 18.04 11.40 -20.63
C VAL A 323 16.76 11.77 -19.89
N ILE A 324 16.60 13.04 -19.47
CA ILE A 324 15.39 13.50 -18.79
C ILE A 324 14.16 13.31 -19.69
N LYS A 325 14.22 13.69 -20.95
CA LYS A 325 13.12 13.54 -21.91
C LYS A 325 12.75 12.08 -22.17
N GLU A 326 13.72 11.18 -22.24
CA GLU A 326 13.49 9.76 -22.52
C GLU A 326 13.06 8.97 -21.28
N ARG A 327 13.73 9.19 -20.14
CA ARG A 327 13.64 8.34 -18.93
C ARG A 327 12.73 8.91 -17.84
N LEU A 328 12.64 10.24 -17.73
CA LEU A 328 12.00 10.97 -16.63
C LEU A 328 11.05 12.09 -17.12
N PRO A 329 10.28 11.92 -18.22
CA PRO A 329 9.44 13.00 -18.75
C PRO A 329 8.34 13.45 -17.79
N GLY A 330 7.71 12.50 -17.08
CA GLY A 330 6.67 12.78 -16.09
C GLY A 330 7.23 13.41 -14.83
N ILE A 331 8.45 13.07 -14.42
CA ILE A 331 9.16 13.71 -13.30
C ILE A 331 9.44 15.18 -13.62
N ALA A 332 9.94 15.48 -14.82
CA ALA A 332 10.19 16.85 -15.27
C ALA A 332 8.90 17.68 -15.27
N GLU A 333 7.80 17.10 -15.75
CA GLU A 333 6.48 17.75 -15.75
C GLU A 333 5.96 17.97 -14.31
N THR A 334 6.07 16.97 -13.44
CA THR A 334 5.64 17.04 -12.04
C THR A 334 6.42 18.11 -11.27
N ALA A 335 7.74 18.17 -11.42
CA ALA A 335 8.58 19.19 -10.79
C ALA A 335 8.20 20.60 -11.27
N ARG A 336 7.96 20.77 -12.58
CA ARG A 336 7.56 22.06 -13.15
C ARG A 336 6.20 22.51 -12.62
N ILE A 337 5.23 21.60 -12.51
CA ILE A 337 3.85 21.95 -12.08
C ILE A 337 3.79 22.20 -10.57
N PHE A 338 4.39 21.35 -9.76
CA PHE A 338 4.20 21.36 -8.30
C PHE A 338 5.33 22.02 -7.52
N ALA A 339 6.53 22.16 -8.09
CA ALA A 339 7.65 22.86 -7.47
C ALA A 339 8.06 24.14 -8.22
N GLY A 340 7.57 24.35 -9.44
CA GLY A 340 7.98 25.48 -10.30
C GLY A 340 9.40 25.32 -10.86
N VAL A 341 9.97 24.11 -10.85
CA VAL A 341 11.38 23.80 -11.14
C VAL A 341 11.55 23.28 -12.57
N ASP A 342 12.54 23.83 -13.30
CA ASP A 342 13.08 23.23 -14.53
C ASP A 342 14.24 22.29 -14.16
N VAL A 343 13.98 21.00 -14.13
CA VAL A 343 14.94 19.96 -13.72
C VAL A 343 16.21 19.90 -14.58
N ASN A 344 16.25 20.59 -15.74
CA ASN A 344 17.45 20.73 -16.55
C ASN A 344 18.40 21.82 -16.04
N LYS A 345 17.97 22.65 -15.07
CA LYS A 345 18.70 23.84 -14.63
C LYS A 345 18.89 23.94 -13.12
N GLU A 346 17.97 23.36 -12.35
CA GLU A 346 17.92 23.54 -10.90
C GLU A 346 17.40 22.28 -10.20
N PRO A 347 17.79 22.06 -8.92
CA PRO A 347 17.37 20.88 -8.17
C PRO A 347 15.90 20.96 -7.76
N ILE A 348 15.32 19.79 -7.46
CA ILE A 348 13.97 19.66 -6.93
C ILE A 348 14.02 19.70 -5.40
N PRO A 349 13.26 20.58 -4.72
CA PRO A 349 13.14 20.56 -3.26
C PRO A 349 12.32 19.35 -2.82
N VAL A 350 12.86 18.52 -1.95
CA VAL A 350 12.26 17.24 -1.52
C VAL A 350 12.39 17.03 -0.01
N LEU A 351 11.45 16.24 0.56
CA LEU A 351 11.53 15.78 1.94
C LEU A 351 10.90 14.39 2.11
N PRO A 352 11.26 13.65 3.19
CA PRO A 352 10.63 12.37 3.50
C PRO A 352 9.11 12.52 3.68
N THR A 353 8.33 11.75 2.91
CA THR A 353 6.88 11.85 2.83
C THR A 353 6.26 10.46 2.93
N VAL A 354 5.17 10.29 3.67
CA VAL A 354 4.45 9.01 3.79
C VAL A 354 4.08 8.49 2.40
N HIS A 355 4.36 7.20 2.15
CA HIS A 355 4.29 6.65 0.80
C HIS A 355 3.62 5.28 0.68
N TYR A 356 3.92 4.33 1.58
CA TYR A 356 3.42 2.96 1.48
C TYR A 356 3.15 2.36 2.87
N ASN A 357 2.02 1.68 2.99
CA ASN A 357 1.65 0.95 4.19
C ASN A 357 2.04 -0.52 4.01
N MET A 358 3.04 -1.03 4.78
CA MET A 358 3.43 -2.43 4.73
C MET A 358 2.43 -3.34 5.43
N GLY A 359 1.79 -2.82 6.47
CA GLY A 359 0.71 -3.49 7.18
C GLY A 359 -0.64 -3.42 6.46
N GLY A 360 -1.58 -4.27 6.88
CA GLY A 360 -2.92 -4.35 6.31
C GLY A 360 -3.69 -5.58 6.81
N ILE A 361 -4.64 -6.05 6.03
CA ILE A 361 -5.40 -7.28 6.30
C ILE A 361 -4.43 -8.46 6.20
N PRO A 362 -4.19 -9.23 7.28
CA PRO A 362 -3.28 -10.37 7.23
C PRO A 362 -3.82 -11.44 6.28
N CYS A 363 -2.95 -11.96 5.43
CA CYS A 363 -3.31 -13.04 4.52
C CYS A 363 -2.14 -14.01 4.29
N ASN A 364 -2.46 -15.21 3.85
CA ASN A 364 -1.47 -16.21 3.45
C ASN A 364 -1.01 -16.00 1.98
N VAL A 365 -0.11 -16.83 1.52
CA VAL A 365 0.49 -16.76 0.17
C VAL A 365 -0.54 -16.88 -0.98
N HIS A 366 -1.71 -17.45 -0.71
CA HIS A 366 -2.82 -17.55 -1.66
C HIS A 366 -3.75 -16.34 -1.65
N GLY A 367 -3.51 -15.38 -0.73
CA GLY A 367 -4.35 -14.20 -0.54
C GLY A 367 -5.55 -14.43 0.38
N GLU A 368 -5.74 -15.63 0.96
CA GLU A 368 -6.81 -15.89 1.92
C GLU A 368 -6.57 -15.09 3.20
N ALA A 369 -7.57 -14.30 3.63
CA ALA A 369 -7.48 -13.55 4.87
C ALA A 369 -7.37 -14.48 6.07
N ILE A 370 -6.50 -14.13 7.03
CA ILE A 370 -6.26 -14.94 8.23
C ILE A 370 -6.59 -14.13 9.50
N THR A 371 -6.94 -14.86 10.54
CA THR A 371 -7.11 -14.34 11.90
C THR A 371 -6.48 -15.32 12.90
N ARG A 372 -6.49 -14.98 14.18
CA ARG A 372 -6.06 -15.91 15.23
C ARG A 372 -7.22 -16.22 16.15
N LEU A 373 -7.53 -17.52 16.26
CA LEU A 373 -8.51 -18.05 17.19
C LEU A 373 -7.81 -19.00 18.18
N ASN A 374 -7.92 -18.70 19.46
CA ASN A 374 -7.30 -19.51 20.53
C ASN A 374 -5.80 -19.77 20.33
N GLY A 375 -5.08 -18.76 19.83
CA GLY A 375 -3.63 -18.84 19.58
C GLY A 375 -3.23 -19.56 18.28
N THR A 376 -4.21 -20.00 17.47
CA THR A 376 -3.98 -20.68 16.19
C THR A 376 -4.34 -19.77 15.02
N GLU A 377 -3.49 -19.73 14.01
CA GLU A 377 -3.78 -19.05 12.75
C GLU A 377 -4.93 -19.79 12.02
N THR A 378 -5.91 -19.03 11.57
CA THR A 378 -7.14 -19.57 10.98
C THR A 378 -7.54 -18.74 9.77
N VAL A 379 -7.86 -19.39 8.65
CA VAL A 379 -8.39 -18.74 7.45
C VAL A 379 -9.81 -18.23 7.71
N VAL A 380 -10.11 -17.03 7.25
CA VAL A 380 -11.44 -16.44 7.23
C VAL A 380 -12.13 -16.86 5.92
N ASN A 381 -12.98 -17.87 6.01
CA ASN A 381 -13.67 -18.42 4.84
C ASN A 381 -14.41 -17.32 4.04
N GLY A 382 -14.30 -17.38 2.72
CA GLY A 382 -14.96 -16.45 1.82
C GLY A 382 -14.32 -15.06 1.72
N LEU A 383 -13.18 -14.81 2.40
CA LEU A 383 -12.48 -13.53 2.37
C LEU A 383 -11.03 -13.66 1.94
N MET A 384 -10.64 -12.80 1.00
CA MET A 384 -9.26 -12.67 0.54
C MET A 384 -8.83 -11.19 0.56
N ALA A 385 -7.52 -10.94 0.56
CA ALA A 385 -6.97 -9.60 0.41
C ALA A 385 -5.70 -9.63 -0.45
N VAL A 386 -5.53 -8.61 -1.31
CA VAL A 386 -4.38 -8.49 -2.22
C VAL A 386 -3.90 -7.04 -2.33
N GLY A 387 -2.64 -6.86 -2.66
CA GLY A 387 -2.01 -5.54 -2.82
C GLY A 387 -1.89 -4.78 -1.50
N GLU A 388 -1.82 -3.46 -1.56
CA GLU A 388 -1.56 -2.61 -0.38
C GLU A 388 -2.68 -2.63 0.70
N ALA A 389 -3.86 -3.19 0.40
CA ALA A 389 -4.88 -3.46 1.41
C ALA A 389 -4.54 -4.67 2.29
N ALA A 390 -3.70 -5.56 1.77
CA ALA A 390 -3.30 -6.82 2.39
C ALA A 390 -1.93 -6.71 3.07
N CYS A 391 -1.68 -7.63 3.99
CA CYS A 391 -0.35 -7.92 4.52
C CYS A 391 -0.04 -9.41 4.33
N VAL A 392 0.46 -9.76 3.13
CA VAL A 392 0.98 -11.10 2.83
C VAL A 392 2.41 -11.29 3.36
N SER A 393 2.92 -10.26 4.04
CA SER A 393 4.22 -10.24 4.71
C SER A 393 5.45 -10.31 3.79
N VAL A 394 5.34 -9.90 2.53
CA VAL A 394 6.50 -9.82 1.62
C VAL A 394 7.33 -8.54 1.81
N HIS A 395 6.75 -7.52 2.43
CA HIS A 395 7.42 -6.24 2.65
C HIS A 395 8.00 -6.10 4.06
N GLY A 396 7.50 -6.87 5.02
CA GLY A 396 7.94 -6.86 6.41
C GLY A 396 8.03 -5.46 7.00
N ALA A 397 9.17 -5.11 7.58
CA ALA A 397 9.35 -3.83 8.23
C ALA A 397 9.67 -2.66 7.28
N ASN A 398 10.04 -2.94 6.01
CA ASN A 398 10.33 -1.91 5.00
C ASN A 398 10.34 -2.51 3.59
N ARG A 399 9.58 -1.91 2.68
CA ARG A 399 9.41 -2.39 1.31
C ARG A 399 10.61 -2.04 0.44
N LEU A 400 11.13 -3.03 -0.28
CA LEU A 400 12.11 -2.81 -1.35
C LEU A 400 11.45 -2.06 -2.52
N GLY A 401 12.15 -1.10 -3.12
CA GLY A 401 11.65 -0.34 -4.26
C GLY A 401 11.18 -1.25 -5.40
N SER A 402 10.12 -0.84 -6.12
CA SER A 402 9.51 -1.57 -7.25
C SER A 402 8.85 -2.91 -6.91
N ASN A 403 8.93 -3.42 -5.68
CA ASN A 403 8.23 -4.62 -5.25
C ASN A 403 6.71 -4.38 -5.04
N SER A 404 6.24 -3.14 -4.90
CA SER A 404 4.80 -2.91 -4.73
C SER A 404 3.99 -3.24 -5.98
N LEU A 405 4.46 -2.84 -7.18
CA LEU A 405 3.78 -3.23 -8.41
C LEU A 405 3.88 -4.73 -8.68
N LEU A 406 4.98 -5.36 -8.25
CA LEU A 406 5.15 -6.80 -8.34
C LEU A 406 4.16 -7.54 -7.43
N ASP A 407 4.03 -7.13 -6.18
CA ASP A 407 3.05 -7.64 -5.22
C ASP A 407 1.63 -7.59 -5.80
N LEU A 408 1.20 -6.43 -6.35
CA LEU A 408 -0.12 -6.28 -6.96
C LEU A 408 -0.38 -7.35 -8.05
N VAL A 409 0.60 -7.58 -8.92
CA VAL A 409 0.44 -8.47 -10.06
C VAL A 409 0.53 -9.94 -9.67
N VAL A 410 1.52 -10.30 -8.85
CA VAL A 410 1.74 -11.70 -8.45
C VAL A 410 0.61 -12.20 -7.56
N PHE A 411 0.25 -11.48 -6.51
CA PHE A 411 -0.80 -11.93 -5.59
C PHE A 411 -2.22 -11.70 -6.15
N GLY A 412 -2.44 -10.67 -6.97
CA GLY A 412 -3.70 -10.56 -7.73
C GLY A 412 -3.92 -11.74 -8.67
N ARG A 413 -2.86 -12.20 -9.35
CA ARG A 413 -2.87 -13.41 -10.17
C ARG A 413 -3.09 -14.68 -9.34
N GLU A 414 -2.38 -14.82 -8.22
CA GLU A 414 -2.52 -16.00 -7.36
C GLU A 414 -3.90 -16.08 -6.73
N ALA A 415 -4.47 -14.98 -6.28
CA ALA A 415 -5.84 -14.95 -5.77
C ALA A 415 -6.85 -15.45 -6.82
N ALA A 416 -6.72 -15.01 -8.07
CA ALA A 416 -7.57 -15.51 -9.16
C ALA A 416 -7.37 -17.00 -9.41
N ARG A 417 -6.13 -17.48 -9.45
CA ARG A 417 -5.80 -18.90 -9.60
C ARG A 417 -6.32 -19.75 -8.43
N HIS A 418 -6.21 -19.24 -7.21
CA HIS A 418 -6.74 -19.92 -6.03
C HIS A 418 -8.28 -20.03 -6.11
N CYS A 419 -8.98 -18.94 -6.40
CA CYS A 419 -10.43 -18.97 -6.59
C CYS A 419 -10.83 -19.98 -7.68
N ALA A 420 -10.13 -20.02 -8.83
CA ALA A 420 -10.42 -20.97 -9.89
C ALA A 420 -10.22 -22.45 -9.47
N ARG A 421 -9.40 -22.72 -8.45
CA ARG A 421 -9.23 -24.06 -7.88
C ARG A 421 -10.32 -24.44 -6.89
N VAL A 422 -10.83 -23.47 -6.10
CA VAL A 422 -11.73 -23.75 -4.96
C VAL A 422 -13.19 -23.39 -5.21
N VAL A 423 -13.46 -22.44 -6.09
CA VAL A 423 -14.81 -22.02 -6.49
C VAL A 423 -15.20 -22.75 -7.77
N LYS A 424 -16.36 -23.41 -7.75
CA LYS A 424 -16.91 -24.05 -8.96
C LYS A 424 -17.94 -23.09 -9.57
N PRO A 425 -17.80 -22.76 -10.87
CA PRO A 425 -18.79 -21.92 -11.58
C PRO A 425 -20.20 -22.50 -11.41
N ASP A 426 -21.19 -21.64 -11.38
CA ASP A 426 -22.62 -21.98 -11.29
C ASP A 426 -23.02 -22.79 -10.04
N THR A 427 -22.16 -22.83 -9.00
CA THR A 427 -22.54 -23.44 -7.73
C THR A 427 -23.60 -22.57 -7.03
N GLY A 428 -24.65 -23.20 -6.51
CA GLY A 428 -25.73 -22.49 -5.82
C GLY A 428 -25.25 -21.74 -4.57
N HIS A 429 -25.65 -20.49 -4.45
CA HIS A 429 -25.32 -19.64 -3.31
C HIS A 429 -26.30 -19.85 -2.14
N ARG A 430 -25.81 -19.87 -0.92
CA ARG A 430 -26.67 -19.80 0.28
C ARG A 430 -27.36 -18.44 0.31
N ALA A 431 -28.65 -18.43 0.66
CA ALA A 431 -29.38 -17.18 0.89
C ALA A 431 -28.74 -16.39 2.03
N PHE A 432 -28.81 -15.06 1.94
CA PHE A 432 -28.43 -14.20 3.06
C PHE A 432 -29.39 -14.40 4.24
N GLN A 433 -28.86 -14.21 5.46
CA GLN A 433 -29.70 -14.06 6.64
C GLN A 433 -30.57 -12.79 6.52
N ALA A 434 -31.67 -12.75 7.25
CA ALA A 434 -32.65 -11.67 7.13
C ALA A 434 -32.08 -10.27 7.48
N ASP A 435 -31.09 -10.23 8.36
CA ASP A 435 -30.39 -9.03 8.84
C ASP A 435 -29.10 -8.71 8.08
N ALA A 436 -28.81 -9.45 7.00
CA ALA A 436 -27.60 -9.23 6.19
C ALA A 436 -27.56 -7.81 5.62
N GLY A 437 -26.56 -7.02 6.07
CA GLY A 437 -26.39 -5.63 5.69
C GLY A 437 -26.99 -4.59 6.64
N ASP A 438 -27.74 -5.00 7.67
CA ASP A 438 -28.38 -4.06 8.60
C ASP A 438 -27.35 -3.20 9.37
N SER A 439 -26.20 -3.77 9.73
CA SER A 439 -25.10 -3.02 10.38
C SER A 439 -24.51 -1.94 9.47
N ALA A 440 -24.30 -2.25 8.20
CA ALA A 440 -23.82 -1.30 7.19
C ALA A 440 -24.83 -0.17 6.98
N LEU A 441 -26.11 -0.52 6.90
CA LEU A 441 -27.21 0.44 6.79
C LEU A 441 -27.30 1.35 8.03
N ALA A 442 -27.24 0.78 9.22
CA ALA A 442 -27.26 1.54 10.47
C ALA A 442 -26.09 2.53 10.57
N ARG A 443 -24.90 2.11 10.11
CA ARG A 443 -23.71 2.98 10.02
C ARG A 443 -23.90 4.12 9.02
N LEU A 444 -24.39 3.82 7.81
CA LEU A 444 -24.68 4.82 6.79
C LEU A 444 -25.70 5.84 7.30
N ASP A 445 -26.80 5.37 7.87
CA ASP A 445 -27.89 6.22 8.37
C ASP A 445 -27.43 7.11 9.53
N ARG A 446 -26.65 6.57 10.45
CA ARG A 446 -26.04 7.32 11.56
C ARG A 446 -25.24 8.53 11.05
N PHE A 447 -24.39 8.36 10.04
CA PHE A 447 -23.61 9.47 9.50
C PHE A 447 -24.42 10.39 8.63
N ARG A 448 -25.29 9.87 7.77
CA ARG A 448 -26.22 10.68 6.96
C ARG A 448 -27.03 11.65 7.80
N HIS A 449 -27.42 11.26 9.01
CA HIS A 449 -28.22 12.07 9.92
C HIS A 449 -27.43 12.70 11.07
N ALA A 450 -26.11 12.68 11.01
CA ALA A 450 -25.25 13.28 12.02
C ALA A 450 -25.47 14.80 12.13
N LYS A 451 -25.76 15.28 13.35
CA LYS A 451 -26.15 16.66 13.66
C LYS A 451 -25.19 17.34 14.64
N GLY A 452 -23.97 16.84 14.74
CA GLY A 452 -22.95 17.39 15.63
C GLY A 452 -22.50 18.80 15.27
N SER A 453 -21.49 19.29 15.95
CA SER A 453 -20.95 20.63 15.76
C SER A 453 -19.72 20.67 14.83
N LYS A 454 -19.02 19.52 14.63
CA LYS A 454 -17.72 19.45 13.97
C LYS A 454 -17.85 19.04 12.49
N PRO A 455 -17.35 19.85 11.54
CA PRO A 455 -17.20 19.42 10.17
C PRO A 455 -16.25 18.22 10.04
N THR A 456 -16.52 17.30 9.12
CA THR A 456 -15.67 16.15 8.82
C THR A 456 -14.23 16.56 8.53
N ALA A 457 -14.02 17.63 7.77
CA ALA A 457 -12.71 18.16 7.41
C ALA A 457 -11.86 18.54 8.63
N ASP A 458 -12.45 19.12 9.67
CA ASP A 458 -11.73 19.55 10.88
C ASP A 458 -11.26 18.34 11.71
N VAL A 459 -12.11 17.30 11.83
CA VAL A 459 -11.74 16.05 12.52
C VAL A 459 -10.65 15.33 11.74
N ARG A 460 -10.77 15.26 10.40
CA ARG A 460 -9.76 14.68 9.51
C ARG A 460 -8.41 15.39 9.65
N LEU A 461 -8.41 16.72 9.58
CA LEU A 461 -7.18 17.51 9.71
C LEU A 461 -6.52 17.32 11.09
N SER A 462 -7.32 17.21 12.14
CA SER A 462 -6.81 16.95 13.49
C SER A 462 -6.12 15.57 13.58
N MET A 463 -6.74 14.51 13.05
CA MET A 463 -6.11 13.19 12.93
C MET A 463 -4.81 13.26 12.14
N GLN A 464 -4.85 13.89 10.95
CA GLN A 464 -3.68 13.98 10.06
C GLN A 464 -2.50 14.69 10.71
N ARG A 465 -2.74 15.74 11.49
CA ARG A 465 -1.68 16.46 12.22
C ARG A 465 -1.08 15.61 13.33
N VAL A 466 -1.90 14.88 14.08
CA VAL A 466 -1.41 13.94 15.12
C VAL A 466 -0.54 12.85 14.48
N MET A 467 -1.03 12.22 13.41
CA MET A 467 -0.27 11.17 12.73
C MET A 467 1.04 11.69 12.14
N GLN A 468 1.02 12.91 11.57
CA GLN A 468 2.22 13.54 10.99
C GLN A 468 3.28 13.87 12.03
N SER A 469 2.89 14.32 13.24
CA SER A 469 3.83 14.70 14.30
C SER A 469 4.34 13.49 15.08
N ASP A 470 3.48 12.55 15.43
CA ASP A 470 3.74 11.56 16.47
C ASP A 470 4.02 10.15 15.89
N ALA A 471 3.55 9.85 14.67
CA ALA A 471 3.90 8.65 13.90
C ALA A 471 4.81 8.99 12.70
N ALA A 472 5.83 9.80 12.94
CA ALA A 472 6.80 10.31 11.95
C ALA A 472 7.92 9.29 11.64
N VAL A 473 8.96 9.75 10.93
CA VAL A 473 10.16 8.94 10.60
C VAL A 473 10.86 8.44 11.86
N PHE A 474 11.10 9.33 12.82
CA PHE A 474 11.62 8.99 14.15
C PHE A 474 10.51 9.09 15.19
N ARG A 475 10.52 8.17 16.14
CA ARG A 475 9.51 7.99 17.17
C ARG A 475 10.15 7.76 18.53
N THR A 476 9.50 8.20 19.59
CA THR A 476 9.86 7.87 20.99
C THR A 476 8.64 7.37 21.74
N GLY A 477 8.83 6.69 22.86
CA GLY A 477 7.72 6.31 23.74
C GLY A 477 6.91 7.52 24.20
N GLU A 478 7.57 8.66 24.45
CA GLU A 478 6.91 9.90 24.83
C GLU A 478 6.01 10.43 23.71
N SER A 479 6.56 10.61 22.48
CA SER A 479 5.78 11.11 21.34
C SER A 479 4.62 10.18 20.98
N LEU A 480 4.84 8.86 21.00
CA LEU A 480 3.79 7.89 20.69
C LEU A 480 2.69 7.85 21.76
N ASN A 481 3.03 7.98 23.06
CA ASN A 481 2.03 8.05 24.12
C ASN A 481 1.23 9.36 24.06
N ASP A 482 1.86 10.49 23.76
CA ASP A 482 1.14 11.75 23.50
C ASP A 482 0.24 11.62 22.26
N GLY A 483 0.74 11.02 21.20
CA GLY A 483 -0.02 10.70 20.00
C GLY A 483 -1.24 9.83 20.27
N LYS A 484 -1.12 8.77 21.07
CA LYS A 484 -2.25 7.93 21.50
C LYS A 484 -3.31 8.76 22.23
N ARG A 485 -2.92 9.60 23.18
CA ARG A 485 -3.83 10.46 23.92
C ARG A 485 -4.57 11.45 23.01
N ARG A 486 -3.83 12.17 22.18
CA ARG A 486 -4.39 13.15 21.23
C ARG A 486 -5.29 12.49 20.18
N LEU A 487 -4.90 11.31 19.68
CA LEU A 487 -5.69 10.55 18.72
C LEU A 487 -7.00 10.03 19.35
N ALA A 488 -6.98 9.62 20.62
CA ALA A 488 -8.19 9.25 21.35
C ALA A 488 -9.16 10.44 21.50
N GLU A 489 -8.64 11.66 21.73
CA GLU A 489 -9.46 12.88 21.76
C GLU A 489 -10.10 13.15 20.38
N VAL A 490 -9.35 12.96 19.29
CA VAL A 490 -9.86 13.09 17.91
C VAL A 490 -10.91 12.02 17.63
N PHE A 491 -10.64 10.76 17.95
CA PHE A 491 -11.55 9.64 17.77
C PHE A 491 -12.90 9.88 18.51
N ASN A 492 -12.83 10.27 19.77
CA ASN A 492 -14.03 10.60 20.55
C ASN A 492 -14.78 11.80 20.00
N SER A 493 -14.07 12.79 19.44
CA SER A 493 -14.68 13.97 18.85
C SER A 493 -15.45 13.67 17.57
N PHE A 494 -15.19 12.53 16.92
CA PHE A 494 -15.91 12.08 15.72
C PHE A 494 -17.38 11.73 16.02
N ALA A 495 -17.73 11.43 17.26
CA ALA A 495 -19.13 11.27 17.68
C ALA A 495 -19.95 12.57 17.52
N ASP A 496 -19.30 13.74 17.53
CA ASP A 496 -19.89 15.07 17.35
C ASP A 496 -19.76 15.58 15.89
N VAL A 497 -19.58 14.67 14.91
CA VAL A 497 -19.47 15.05 13.50
C VAL A 497 -20.80 15.57 12.96
N ARG A 498 -20.72 16.50 12.03
CA ARG A 498 -21.88 17.06 11.31
C ARG A 498 -21.76 16.77 9.82
N VAL A 499 -22.81 16.14 9.27
CA VAL A 499 -23.04 16.00 7.84
C VAL A 499 -24.21 16.91 7.46
N THR A 500 -23.99 17.79 6.50
CA THR A 500 -24.96 18.82 6.13
C THR A 500 -25.85 18.38 4.97
N ASP A 501 -25.26 17.75 3.96
CA ASP A 501 -26.00 17.16 2.86
C ASP A 501 -26.54 15.77 3.26
N ARG A 502 -27.83 15.57 3.08
CA ARG A 502 -28.53 14.32 3.43
C ARG A 502 -28.99 13.53 2.22
N SER A 503 -28.67 14.00 1.02
CA SER A 503 -28.86 13.22 -0.19
C SER A 503 -27.98 11.96 -0.18
N LEU A 504 -28.23 11.03 -1.07
CA LEU A 504 -27.36 9.87 -1.29
C LEU A 504 -26.61 9.97 -2.63
N ILE A 505 -27.01 10.91 -3.48
CA ILE A 505 -26.48 11.09 -4.83
C ILE A 505 -25.31 12.05 -4.77
N TRP A 506 -24.12 11.57 -5.14
CA TRP A 506 -22.87 12.37 -5.17
C TRP A 506 -22.59 13.18 -3.90
N ASN A 507 -23.01 12.65 -2.75
CA ASN A 507 -22.84 13.29 -1.45
C ASN A 507 -21.42 13.10 -0.94
N THR A 508 -20.51 13.99 -1.32
CA THR A 508 -19.10 13.95 -0.89
C THR A 508 -18.95 14.18 0.62
N ASP A 509 -19.82 14.96 1.27
CA ASP A 509 -19.80 15.18 2.72
C ASP A 509 -20.02 13.85 3.48
N LEU A 510 -20.99 13.04 3.06
CA LEU A 510 -21.26 11.72 3.62
C LEU A 510 -20.13 10.73 3.31
N ILE A 511 -19.69 10.65 2.04
CA ILE A 511 -18.62 9.73 1.63
C ILE A 511 -17.33 10.02 2.38
N GLU A 512 -16.91 11.28 2.48
CA GLU A 512 -15.70 11.66 3.23
C GLU A 512 -15.82 11.36 4.73
N THR A 513 -17.04 11.40 5.29
CA THR A 513 -17.29 11.00 6.69
C THR A 513 -17.13 9.50 6.88
N LEU A 514 -17.65 8.68 5.94
CA LEU A 514 -17.48 7.23 5.95
C LEU A 514 -16.00 6.83 5.77
N GLU A 515 -15.27 7.53 4.90
CA GLU A 515 -13.83 7.36 4.72
C GLU A 515 -13.03 7.74 5.97
N LEU A 516 -13.43 8.80 6.67
CA LEU A 516 -12.77 9.21 7.92
C LEU A 516 -12.96 8.16 9.03
N ASP A 517 -14.12 7.52 9.12
CA ASP A 517 -14.37 6.40 10.02
C ASP A 517 -13.40 5.23 9.76
N ASN A 518 -13.14 4.92 8.47
CA ASN A 518 -12.15 3.92 8.06
C ASN A 518 -10.72 4.33 8.43
N LEU A 519 -10.35 5.60 8.23
CA LEU A 519 -9.01 6.12 8.53
C LEU A 519 -8.73 6.15 10.04
N LEU A 520 -9.71 6.58 10.85
CA LEU A 520 -9.55 6.71 12.31
C LEU A 520 -9.22 5.37 12.97
N GLY A 521 -9.92 4.29 12.61
CA GLY A 521 -9.62 2.96 13.15
C GLY A 521 -8.19 2.51 12.82
N GLN A 522 -7.72 2.77 11.61
CA GLN A 522 -6.36 2.40 11.19
C GLN A 522 -5.28 3.32 11.77
N ALA A 523 -5.58 4.62 11.96
CA ALA A 523 -4.70 5.53 12.68
C ALA A 523 -4.48 5.08 14.13
N VAL A 524 -5.55 4.66 14.82
CA VAL A 524 -5.47 4.08 16.17
C VAL A 524 -4.63 2.81 16.15
N ALA A 525 -4.90 1.86 15.24
CA ALA A 525 -4.11 0.64 15.10
C ALA A 525 -2.61 0.95 14.90
N THR A 526 -2.27 1.89 14.02
CA THR A 526 -0.89 2.30 13.72
C THR A 526 -0.19 2.90 14.94
N MET A 527 -0.80 3.88 15.59
CA MET A 527 -0.19 4.58 16.72
C MET A 527 0.06 3.63 17.89
N HIS A 528 -0.93 2.76 18.18
CA HIS A 528 -0.83 1.80 19.27
C HIS A 528 0.16 0.67 18.95
N SER A 529 0.21 0.16 17.70
CA SER A 529 1.20 -0.83 17.27
C SER A 529 2.62 -0.27 17.34
N ALA A 530 2.82 0.99 16.92
CA ALA A 530 4.11 1.65 16.97
C ALA A 530 4.62 1.84 18.42
N GLU A 531 3.74 2.18 19.34
CA GLU A 531 4.10 2.28 20.76
C GLU A 531 4.39 0.91 21.37
N ASN A 532 3.58 -0.10 21.02
CA ASN A 532 3.73 -1.46 21.53
C ASN A 532 5.07 -2.10 21.15
N ARG A 533 5.57 -1.88 19.89
CA ARG A 533 6.83 -2.46 19.40
C ARG A 533 8.04 -1.68 19.92
N ARG A 534 8.81 -2.29 20.83
CA ARG A 534 9.96 -1.67 21.51
C ARG A 534 11.28 -2.11 20.88
N GLU A 535 11.44 -1.82 19.62
CA GLU A 535 12.67 -2.00 18.85
C GLU A 535 12.72 -1.00 17.69
N SER A 536 13.87 -0.87 17.03
CA SER A 536 14.00 -0.25 15.73
C SER A 536 14.20 -1.32 14.65
N ARG A 537 13.32 -1.34 13.65
CA ARG A 537 13.36 -2.29 12.53
C ARG A 537 12.75 -1.63 11.29
N GLY A 538 13.50 -1.61 10.17
CA GLY A 538 13.01 -1.04 8.92
C GLY A 538 12.46 0.39 9.09
N ALA A 539 11.18 0.59 8.78
CA ALA A 539 10.51 1.88 8.89
C ALA A 539 10.14 2.28 10.35
N GLN A 540 10.19 1.35 11.29
CA GLN A 540 10.02 1.64 12.72
C GLN A 540 11.36 2.10 13.31
N ALA A 541 11.56 3.40 13.48
CA ALA A 541 12.76 3.99 14.06
C ALA A 541 12.45 4.59 15.44
N ARG A 542 12.75 3.85 16.49
CA ARG A 542 12.56 4.20 17.91
C ARG A 542 13.86 4.76 18.48
N GLU A 543 13.92 6.08 18.73
CA GLU A 543 15.12 6.70 19.31
C GLU A 543 15.40 6.22 20.74
N ASP A 544 14.35 5.79 21.46
CA ASP A 544 14.43 5.18 22.80
C ASP A 544 14.71 3.67 22.80
N PHE A 545 14.57 3.00 21.67
CA PHE A 545 14.93 1.60 21.41
C PHE A 545 15.65 1.47 20.07
N PRO A 546 16.91 1.96 19.94
CA PRO A 546 17.57 2.12 18.63
C PRO A 546 17.96 0.80 17.97
N ASP A 547 18.09 -0.27 18.73
CA ASP A 547 18.53 -1.57 18.26
C ASP A 547 17.36 -2.45 17.78
N ARG A 548 17.65 -3.33 16.82
CA ARG A 548 16.78 -4.41 16.40
C ARG A 548 16.85 -5.55 17.41
N ASP A 549 15.73 -6.07 17.83
CA ASP A 549 15.60 -7.14 18.82
C ASP A 549 14.98 -8.41 18.21
N ASP A 550 15.82 -9.26 17.63
CA ASP A 550 15.36 -10.51 17.01
C ASP A 550 14.86 -11.53 18.04
N GLN A 551 15.24 -11.41 19.31
CA GLN A 551 14.83 -12.34 20.35
C GLN A 551 13.37 -12.14 20.77
N ASN A 552 12.95 -10.89 20.93
CA ASN A 552 11.62 -10.57 21.44
C ASN A 552 10.65 -10.14 20.34
N TRP A 553 11.15 -9.59 19.20
CA TRP A 553 10.35 -8.92 18.18
C TRP A 553 10.42 -9.55 16.78
N MET A 554 11.03 -10.75 16.60
CA MET A 554 10.92 -11.51 15.35
C MET A 554 9.52 -12.14 15.24
N LYS A 555 8.50 -11.28 15.17
CA LYS A 555 7.08 -11.65 15.12
C LYS A 555 6.26 -10.52 14.51
N HIS A 556 5.19 -10.88 13.84
CA HIS A 556 4.19 -9.97 13.34
C HIS A 556 3.26 -9.51 14.47
N THR A 557 2.87 -8.24 14.43
CA THR A 557 1.89 -7.66 15.35
C THR A 557 0.49 -7.75 14.74
N LEU A 558 -0.45 -8.35 15.43
CA LEU A 558 -1.87 -8.34 15.08
C LEU A 558 -2.60 -7.38 16.02
N CYS A 559 -3.36 -6.43 15.47
CA CYS A 559 -4.07 -5.41 16.22
C CYS A 559 -5.57 -5.44 15.86
N TRP A 560 -6.43 -5.63 16.85
CA TRP A 560 -7.87 -5.40 16.77
C TRP A 560 -8.19 -4.04 17.36
N VAL A 561 -9.13 -3.34 16.75
CA VAL A 561 -9.65 -2.07 17.28
C VAL A 561 -11.15 -2.21 17.49
N SER A 562 -11.60 -1.96 18.73
CA SER A 562 -13.03 -1.99 19.04
C SER A 562 -13.76 -0.74 18.51
N PRO A 563 -15.09 -0.75 18.42
CA PRO A 563 -15.87 0.45 18.09
C PRO A 563 -15.65 1.63 19.02
N ALA A 564 -15.11 1.40 20.23
CA ALA A 564 -14.74 2.44 21.19
C ALA A 564 -13.29 2.94 21.03
N GLY A 565 -12.54 2.43 20.03
CA GLY A 565 -11.14 2.79 19.81
C GLY A 565 -10.15 2.07 20.73
N GLU A 566 -10.59 1.06 21.48
CA GLU A 566 -9.71 0.23 22.31
C GLU A 566 -8.98 -0.81 21.47
N THR A 567 -7.71 -1.07 21.80
CA THR A 567 -6.87 -2.01 21.03
C THR A 567 -6.59 -3.28 21.82
N ARG A 568 -6.55 -4.40 21.11
CA ARG A 568 -6.08 -5.70 21.58
C ARG A 568 -5.01 -6.22 20.64
N PHE A 569 -3.95 -6.78 21.20
CA PHE A 569 -2.83 -7.32 20.45
C PHE A 569 -2.74 -8.83 20.57
N ASP A 570 -2.26 -9.47 19.49
CA ASP A 570 -1.71 -10.82 19.46
C ASP A 570 -0.54 -10.84 18.48
N TYR A 571 0.21 -11.93 18.43
CA TYR A 571 1.42 -12.04 17.61
C TYR A 571 1.43 -13.37 16.88
N ARG A 572 1.93 -13.35 15.64
CA ARG A 572 2.27 -14.58 14.91
C ARG A 572 3.77 -14.61 14.58
N PRO A 573 4.39 -15.80 14.52
CA PRO A 573 5.80 -15.92 14.16
C PRO A 573 6.03 -15.49 12.70
N VAL A 574 7.21 -14.96 12.41
CA VAL A 574 7.69 -14.77 11.04
C VAL A 574 8.06 -16.14 10.46
N HIS A 575 7.67 -16.42 9.22
CA HIS A 575 8.06 -17.63 8.50
C HIS A 575 9.49 -17.46 7.97
N LEU A 576 10.46 -18.03 8.68
CA LEU A 576 11.86 -18.03 8.26
C LEU A 576 12.20 -19.17 7.30
N ASN A 577 11.31 -20.16 7.15
CA ASN A 577 11.43 -21.24 6.18
C ASN A 577 11.10 -20.78 4.77
N THR A 578 11.71 -21.41 3.79
CA THR A 578 11.41 -21.25 2.37
C THR A 578 10.21 -22.12 1.96
N LEU A 579 9.57 -21.76 0.84
CA LEU A 579 8.44 -22.49 0.28
C LEU A 579 8.89 -23.80 -0.39
N THR A 580 10.07 -23.76 -1.03
CA THR A 580 10.66 -24.91 -1.76
C THR A 580 12.14 -25.10 -1.36
N ASP A 581 12.73 -26.22 -1.81
CA ASP A 581 14.15 -26.51 -1.62
C ASP A 581 15.07 -25.84 -2.66
N ASP A 582 14.51 -25.00 -3.58
CA ASP A 582 15.27 -24.32 -4.62
C ASP A 582 16.20 -23.21 -4.09
N VAL A 583 15.95 -22.77 -2.87
CA VAL A 583 16.74 -21.76 -2.17
C VAL A 583 16.79 -22.07 -0.66
N GLN A 584 17.90 -21.72 -0.03
CA GLN A 584 18.01 -21.86 1.43
C GLN A 584 17.42 -20.61 2.13
N SER A 585 16.90 -20.81 3.33
CA SER A 585 16.50 -19.70 4.18
C SER A 585 17.66 -18.73 4.44
N ILE A 586 17.32 -17.45 4.52
CA ILE A 586 18.30 -16.36 4.71
C ILE A 586 18.27 -15.97 6.19
N PRO A 587 19.31 -16.37 6.98
CA PRO A 587 19.31 -16.09 8.42
C PRO A 587 19.44 -14.59 8.70
N PRO A 588 18.82 -14.09 9.81
CA PRO A 588 18.91 -12.72 10.22
C PRO A 588 20.37 -12.26 10.44
N LYS A 589 20.68 -11.08 9.96
CA LYS A 589 21.98 -10.41 10.17
C LYS A 589 21.82 -8.88 10.15
N ALA A 590 22.83 -8.16 10.62
CA ALA A 590 22.82 -6.71 10.55
C ALA A 590 22.75 -6.22 9.09
N ARG A 591 21.92 -5.20 8.83
CA ARG A 591 21.87 -4.53 7.53
C ARG A 591 23.05 -3.58 7.35
N THR A 592 23.77 -3.72 6.25
CA THR A 592 24.83 -2.79 5.83
C THR A 592 24.52 -2.27 4.42
N TYR A 593 24.69 -0.95 4.21
CA TYR A 593 24.46 -0.25 2.94
C TYR A 593 25.61 0.61 2.51
#